data_91723fdd22367b78876f35dfdab90d74
#
_entry.id   91723fdd22367b78876f35dfdab90d74
#
_cell.length_a   1.000
_cell.length_b   1.000
_cell.length_c   1.000
_cell.angle_alpha   90.00
_cell.angle_beta   90.00
_cell.angle_gamma   90.00
#
_symmetry.space_group_name_H-M   'P 1'
#
loop_
_entity.id
_entity.type
_entity.pdbx_description
1 polymer ?
#
loop_
_entity_poly.entity_id
_entity_poly.type
_entity_poly.pdbx_seq_one_letter_code
_entity_poly.pdbx_strand_id
1 'polypeptide(L)'
;MRHLFDRFINRGNVNLDISNKCTLECIACSRQTNRFKGYSIPGYDTSISQWTKLCKHFKHLCLCGQISDPIFNPNLYKFVEIAKEHKVTYLSIHTAATAKHRNFEWYKKLNEIYPEKIHWKIGLDGFPDVSHIYRTNQDSEFLFDTMVKLKELGANVEWQYIIFSFNEHQIEDAKKFCK
;
A
#
# COMPACT_ATOMS: atom_id res chain seq x y z
N MET A 1 -25.50 -14.16 22.96
CA MET A 1 -25.52 -13.37 21.70
C MET A 1 -24.25 -12.54 21.43
N ARG A 2 -23.53 -11.97 22.43
CA ARG A 2 -22.25 -11.25 22.20
C ARG A 2 -21.13 -12.12 21.58
N HIS A 3 -20.97 -13.40 22.00
CA HIS A 3 -19.91 -14.27 21.50
C HIS A 3 -20.02 -14.67 20.01
N LEU A 4 -21.21 -14.62 19.40
CA LEU A 4 -21.36 -14.95 17.97
C LEU A 4 -20.93 -13.76 17.09
N PHE A 5 -21.23 -12.55 17.50
CA PHE A 5 -20.82 -11.32 16.82
C PHE A 5 -19.29 -11.13 16.87
N ASP A 6 -18.64 -11.40 18.01
CA ASP A 6 -17.19 -11.31 18.14
C ASP A 6 -16.46 -12.31 17.23
N ARG A 7 -17.03 -13.48 16.94
CA ARG A 7 -16.46 -14.44 15.99
C ARG A 7 -16.54 -13.99 14.53
N PHE A 8 -17.54 -13.23 14.14
CA PHE A 8 -17.69 -12.71 12.79
C PHE A 8 -16.83 -11.44 12.56
N ILE A 9 -16.71 -10.55 13.51
CA ILE A 9 -15.95 -9.31 13.43
C ILE A 9 -14.43 -9.58 13.41
N ASN A 10 -13.95 -10.57 14.14
CA ASN A 10 -12.53 -10.90 14.24
C ASN A 10 -11.94 -11.68 13.05
N ARG A 11 -12.72 -12.03 12.02
CA ARG A 11 -12.29 -12.81 10.86
C ARG A 11 -12.32 -12.08 9.53
N GLY A 12 -12.76 -10.83 9.50
CA GLY A 12 -12.87 -10.06 8.26
C GLY A 12 -11.56 -9.35 7.90
N ASN A 13 -11.16 -9.44 6.63
CA ASN A 13 -10.21 -8.52 6.04
C ASN A 13 -10.91 -7.18 5.83
N VAL A 14 -10.31 -6.08 6.29
CA VAL A 14 -10.81 -4.74 6.08
C VAL A 14 -9.88 -4.00 5.12
N ASN A 15 -10.43 -3.56 4.01
CA ASN A 15 -9.72 -2.70 3.05
C ASN A 15 -9.98 -1.24 3.41
N LEU A 16 -8.94 -0.45 3.50
CA LEU A 16 -8.98 0.92 4.00
C LEU A 16 -8.21 1.86 3.10
N ASP A 17 -8.83 2.97 2.75
CA ASP A 17 -8.15 4.18 2.31
C ASP A 17 -7.90 5.06 3.54
N ILE A 18 -6.66 5.10 4.01
CA ILE A 18 -6.29 5.87 5.22
C ILE A 18 -5.89 7.31 4.93
N SER A 19 -5.86 7.68 3.66
CA SER A 19 -5.60 9.03 3.17
C SER A 19 -6.51 9.31 1.97
N ASN A 20 -6.63 10.56 1.57
CA ASN A 20 -7.21 10.92 0.30
C ASN A 20 -6.17 11.48 -0.69
N LYS A 21 -4.88 11.26 -0.45
CA LYS A 21 -3.76 11.81 -1.22
C LYS A 21 -3.08 10.74 -2.05
N CYS A 22 -2.66 11.11 -3.24
CA CYS A 22 -1.79 10.34 -4.12
C CYS A 22 -1.16 11.29 -5.13
N THR A 23 0.11 11.09 -5.49
CA THR A 23 0.82 11.88 -6.51
C THR A 23 0.64 11.32 -7.91
N LEU A 24 0.19 10.07 -8.04
CA LEU A 24 0.03 9.42 -9.33
C LEU A 24 -1.21 9.91 -10.09
N GLU A 25 -1.11 9.85 -11.40
CA GLU A 25 -2.17 10.18 -12.36
C GLU A 25 -2.48 8.97 -13.26
N CYS A 26 -2.60 7.77 -12.65
CA CYS A 26 -2.89 6.54 -13.38
C CYS A 26 -4.15 6.67 -14.25
N ILE A 27 -4.04 6.29 -15.52
CA ILE A 27 -5.05 6.58 -16.55
C ILE A 27 -6.46 6.06 -16.22
N ALA A 28 -6.58 4.85 -15.66
CA ALA A 28 -7.87 4.25 -15.33
C ALA A 28 -8.24 4.39 -13.82
N CYS A 29 -7.56 5.25 -13.07
CA CYS A 29 -7.87 5.46 -11.68
C CYS A 29 -9.16 6.28 -11.50
N SER A 30 -10.08 5.80 -10.66
CA SER A 30 -11.31 6.53 -10.34
C SER A 30 -11.05 7.94 -9.76
N ARG A 31 -9.89 8.12 -9.10
CA ARG A 31 -9.41 9.44 -8.68
C ARG A 31 -9.27 10.41 -9.86
N GLN A 32 -8.66 9.99 -10.97
CA GLN A 32 -8.52 10.82 -12.17
C GLN A 32 -9.85 11.05 -12.84
N THR A 33 -10.70 10.04 -12.92
CA THR A 33 -12.07 10.19 -13.41
C THR A 33 -12.84 11.27 -12.64
N ASN A 34 -12.72 11.30 -11.32
CA ASN A 34 -13.35 12.34 -10.50
C ASN A 34 -12.76 13.73 -10.79
N ARG A 35 -11.42 13.83 -10.90
CA ARG A 35 -10.74 15.09 -11.25
C ARG A 35 -11.19 15.64 -12.60
N PHE A 36 -11.25 14.79 -13.64
CA PHE A 36 -11.72 15.19 -14.97
C PHE A 36 -13.17 15.68 -14.97
N LYS A 37 -14.01 15.14 -14.07
CA LYS A 37 -15.40 15.59 -13.90
C LYS A 37 -15.52 16.82 -12.98
N GLY A 38 -14.43 17.37 -12.47
CA GLY A 38 -14.44 18.49 -11.54
C GLY A 38 -14.90 18.13 -10.12
N TYR A 39 -14.95 16.84 -9.78
CA TYR A 39 -15.36 16.40 -8.45
C TYR A 39 -14.19 16.43 -7.46
N SER A 40 -14.48 16.75 -6.22
CA SER A 40 -13.51 16.62 -5.13
C SER A 40 -13.21 15.13 -4.88
N ILE A 41 -11.96 14.86 -4.50
CA ILE A 41 -11.60 13.50 -4.05
C ILE A 41 -12.17 13.29 -2.65
N PRO A 42 -13.01 12.27 -2.45
CA PRO A 42 -13.63 12.02 -1.16
C PRO A 42 -12.61 11.52 -0.13
N GLY A 43 -12.98 11.59 1.15
CA GLY A 43 -12.17 11.09 2.25
C GLY A 43 -11.23 12.13 2.85
N TYR A 44 -10.48 11.68 3.84
CA TYR A 44 -9.53 12.47 4.62
C TYR A 44 -8.45 11.56 5.20
N ASP A 45 -7.43 12.14 5.80
CA ASP A 45 -6.42 11.37 6.52
C ASP A 45 -7.05 10.75 7.79
N THR A 46 -7.01 9.43 7.91
CA THR A 46 -7.46 8.71 9.10
C THR A 46 -6.69 9.20 10.32
N SER A 47 -7.41 9.49 11.40
CA SER A 47 -6.80 9.93 12.66
C SER A 47 -6.28 8.75 13.49
N ILE A 48 -5.38 9.03 14.41
CA ILE A 48 -4.86 8.03 15.37
C ILE A 48 -6.01 7.38 16.17
N SER A 49 -7.00 8.15 16.60
CA SER A 49 -8.15 7.64 17.36
C SER A 49 -9.00 6.66 16.52
N GLN A 50 -9.28 6.98 15.27
CA GLN A 50 -10.01 6.09 14.35
C GLN A 50 -9.22 4.81 14.10
N TRP A 51 -7.91 4.91 13.83
CA TRP A 51 -7.04 3.77 13.62
C TRP A 51 -6.98 2.84 14.84
N THR A 52 -6.85 3.42 16.04
CA THR A 52 -6.85 2.64 17.29
C THR A 52 -8.15 1.84 17.46
N LYS A 53 -9.30 2.43 17.11
CA LYS A 53 -10.58 1.71 17.14
C LYS A 53 -10.59 0.54 16.16
N LEU A 54 -10.07 0.72 14.95
CA LEU A 54 -9.97 -0.35 13.95
C LEU A 54 -9.09 -1.50 14.45
N CYS A 55 -7.91 -1.22 14.98
CA CYS A 55 -6.99 -2.23 15.51
C CYS A 55 -7.54 -3.03 16.71
N LYS A 56 -8.46 -2.44 17.48
CA LYS A 56 -9.17 -3.16 18.56
C LYS A 56 -10.12 -4.23 18.03
N HIS A 57 -10.73 -3.99 16.87
CA HIS A 57 -11.78 -4.86 16.35
C HIS A 57 -11.29 -5.79 15.23
N PHE A 58 -10.32 -5.35 14.43
CA PHE A 58 -9.86 -6.11 13.26
C PHE A 58 -8.42 -6.56 13.44
N LYS A 59 -8.14 -7.78 13.00
CA LYS A 59 -6.79 -8.37 13.06
C LYS A 59 -6.12 -8.47 11.69
N HIS A 60 -6.88 -8.29 10.61
CA HIS A 60 -6.39 -8.25 9.23
C HIS A 60 -6.77 -6.92 8.61
N LEU A 61 -5.79 -6.07 8.38
CA LEU A 61 -5.97 -4.71 7.87
C LEU A 61 -5.19 -4.55 6.56
N CYS A 62 -5.90 -4.15 5.51
CA CYS A 62 -5.32 -3.91 4.20
C CYS A 62 -5.41 -2.40 3.89
N LEU A 63 -4.28 -1.73 3.85
CA LEU A 63 -4.15 -0.34 3.42
C LEU A 63 -4.01 -0.35 1.90
N CYS A 64 -5.14 -0.44 1.18
CA CYS A 64 -5.14 -0.77 -0.25
C CYS A 64 -5.09 0.43 -1.20
N GLY A 65 -5.38 1.64 -0.71
CA GLY A 65 -5.28 2.85 -1.53
C GLY A 65 -6.08 2.79 -2.84
N GLN A 66 -7.40 2.59 -2.80
CA GLN A 66 -8.22 2.55 -4.02
C GLN A 66 -8.29 3.89 -4.74
N ILE A 67 -8.31 4.98 -3.98
CA ILE A 67 -8.32 6.36 -4.50
C ILE A 67 -7.16 7.20 -3.96
N SER A 68 -6.32 6.60 -3.13
CA SER A 68 -5.19 7.24 -2.45
C SER A 68 -3.98 6.32 -2.44
N ASP A 69 -2.95 6.74 -1.74
CA ASP A 69 -1.83 5.86 -1.41
C ASP A 69 -1.50 6.03 0.09
N PRO A 70 -1.43 4.93 0.85
CA PRO A 70 -1.26 4.97 2.31
C PRO A 70 0.01 5.67 2.79
N ILE A 71 1.07 5.73 1.96
CA ILE A 71 2.31 6.43 2.35
C ILE A 71 2.12 7.93 2.57
N PHE A 72 1.01 8.51 2.10
CA PHE A 72 0.72 9.93 2.29
C PHE A 72 0.01 10.24 3.62
N ASN A 73 -0.42 9.22 4.39
CA ASN A 73 -0.92 9.50 5.73
C ASN A 73 0.26 9.88 6.65
N PRO A 74 0.24 11.06 7.29
CA PRO A 74 1.35 11.52 8.13
C PRO A 74 1.59 10.66 9.38
N ASN A 75 0.57 9.89 9.79
CA ASN A 75 0.60 9.08 11.00
C ASN A 75 0.96 7.61 10.73
N LEU A 76 1.42 7.23 9.52
CA LEU A 76 1.60 5.82 9.15
C LEU A 76 2.55 5.07 10.10
N TYR A 77 3.63 5.70 10.55
CA TYR A 77 4.51 5.12 11.59
C TYR A 77 3.72 4.77 12.86
N LYS A 78 2.97 5.75 13.36
CA LYS A 78 2.16 5.57 14.57
C LYS A 78 1.08 4.51 14.38
N PHE A 79 0.56 4.37 13.17
CA PHE A 79 -0.40 3.32 12.84
C PHE A 79 0.21 1.93 12.94
N VAL A 80 1.44 1.74 12.47
CA VAL A 80 2.13 0.45 12.60
C VAL A 80 2.45 0.13 14.07
N GLU A 81 2.89 1.11 14.85
CA GLU A 81 3.09 0.94 16.29
C GLU A 81 1.81 0.49 17.01
N ILE A 82 0.68 1.17 16.74
CA ILE A 82 -0.63 0.82 17.32
C ILE A 82 -1.09 -0.56 16.84
N ALA A 83 -0.86 -0.91 15.59
CA ALA A 83 -1.17 -2.24 15.07
C ALA A 83 -0.40 -3.33 15.83
N LYS A 84 0.88 -3.10 16.13
CA LYS A 84 1.70 -3.99 16.96
C LYS A 84 1.19 -4.07 18.39
N GLU A 85 0.90 -2.95 19.04
CA GLU A 85 0.34 -2.87 20.41
C GLU A 85 -0.97 -3.68 20.52
N HIS A 86 -1.83 -3.60 19.50
CA HIS A 86 -3.11 -4.32 19.45
C HIS A 86 -3.02 -5.73 18.84
N LYS A 87 -1.80 -6.24 18.57
CA LYS A 87 -1.55 -7.58 18.03
C LYS A 87 -2.35 -7.87 16.75
N VAL A 88 -2.33 -6.91 15.82
CA VAL A 88 -2.80 -7.11 14.45
C VAL A 88 -1.96 -8.21 13.83
N THR A 89 -2.60 -9.23 13.24
CA THR A 89 -1.91 -10.42 12.75
C THR A 89 -1.50 -10.33 11.29
N TYR A 90 -2.11 -9.38 10.54
CA TYR A 90 -1.79 -9.11 9.14
C TYR A 90 -2.03 -7.62 8.85
N LEU A 91 -1.01 -6.94 8.37
CA LEU A 91 -1.07 -5.54 7.96
C LEU A 91 -0.44 -5.41 6.57
N SER A 92 -1.25 -5.30 5.52
CA SER A 92 -0.71 -5.04 4.20
C SER A 92 -0.71 -3.54 3.87
N ILE A 93 0.39 -3.08 3.29
CA ILE A 93 0.59 -1.71 2.84
C ILE A 93 0.79 -1.76 1.33
N HIS A 94 -0.23 -1.30 0.59
CA HIS A 94 -0.20 -1.26 -0.87
C HIS A 94 0.24 0.12 -1.32
N THR A 95 1.37 0.22 -1.96
CA THR A 95 1.87 1.48 -2.50
C THR A 95 2.37 1.33 -3.93
N ALA A 96 2.10 2.34 -4.72
CA ALA A 96 2.62 2.50 -6.07
C ALA A 96 3.17 3.91 -6.27
N ALA A 97 2.87 4.81 -5.35
CA ALA A 97 3.33 6.19 -5.39
C ALA A 97 4.68 6.35 -4.68
N THR A 98 5.35 7.42 -5.03
CA THR A 98 6.56 7.88 -4.37
C THR A 98 6.35 9.28 -3.83
N ALA A 99 6.93 9.58 -2.70
CA ALA A 99 6.87 10.89 -2.09
C ALA A 99 8.29 11.38 -1.82
N LYS A 100 8.64 12.59 -2.24
CA LYS A 100 10.01 13.15 -2.17
C LYS A 100 10.70 13.01 -0.81
N HIS A 101 9.92 12.99 0.28
CA HIS A 101 10.43 12.86 1.65
C HIS A 101 10.40 11.42 2.18
N ARG A 102 10.03 10.43 1.35
CA ARG A 102 9.98 9.00 1.67
C ARG A 102 11.13 8.29 0.95
N ASN A 103 12.36 8.44 1.46
CA ASN A 103 13.52 7.71 0.98
C ASN A 103 13.52 6.25 1.48
N PHE A 104 14.47 5.43 1.04
CA PHE A 104 14.56 4.03 1.45
C PHE A 104 14.62 3.84 2.97
N GLU A 105 15.37 4.68 3.69
CA GLU A 105 15.45 4.61 5.14
C GLU A 105 14.09 4.80 5.83
N TRP A 106 13.18 5.56 5.20
CA TRP A 106 11.82 5.68 5.69
C TRP A 106 11.07 4.34 5.60
N TYR A 107 11.13 3.63 4.47
CA TYR A 107 10.48 2.32 4.29
C TYR A 107 11.09 1.27 5.23
N LYS A 108 12.42 1.23 5.32
CA LYS A 108 13.15 0.33 6.20
C LYS A 108 12.72 0.51 7.65
N LYS A 109 12.78 1.73 8.18
CA LYS A 109 12.36 2.03 9.57
C LYS A 109 10.89 1.67 9.81
N LEU A 110 10.01 1.93 8.86
CA LEU A 110 8.59 1.55 8.98
C LEU A 110 8.45 0.03 9.10
N ASN A 111 9.18 -0.73 8.27
CA ASN A 111 9.18 -2.19 8.32
C ASN A 111 9.73 -2.72 9.65
N GLU A 112 10.77 -2.11 10.21
CA GLU A 112 11.41 -2.52 11.46
C GLU A 112 10.48 -2.42 12.68
N ILE A 113 9.41 -1.64 12.63
CA ILE A 113 8.43 -1.55 13.73
C ILE A 113 7.71 -2.88 13.94
N TYR A 114 7.29 -3.55 12.85
CA TYR A 114 6.51 -4.78 12.92
C TYR A 114 6.81 -5.72 11.74
N PRO A 115 8.07 -6.15 11.56
CA PRO A 115 8.56 -6.79 10.34
C PRO A 115 7.85 -8.10 10.00
N GLU A 116 7.45 -8.88 11.01
CA GLU A 116 6.80 -10.18 10.81
C GLU A 116 5.32 -10.08 10.41
N LYS A 117 4.72 -8.90 10.45
CA LYS A 117 3.28 -8.69 10.18
C LYS A 117 3.00 -7.68 9.09
N ILE A 118 3.98 -6.85 8.72
CA ILE A 118 3.86 -5.98 7.55
C ILE A 118 4.04 -6.80 6.29
N HIS A 119 3.11 -6.63 5.35
CA HIS A 119 3.17 -7.18 4.01
C HIS A 119 3.14 -6.02 3.02
N TRP A 120 4.28 -5.75 2.42
CA TRP A 120 4.38 -4.75 1.37
C TRP A 120 3.81 -5.27 0.07
N LYS A 121 2.91 -4.52 -0.55
CA LYS A 121 2.44 -4.76 -1.90
C LYS A 121 2.83 -3.58 -2.77
N ILE A 122 3.85 -3.81 -3.58
CA ILE A 122 4.45 -2.76 -4.41
C ILE A 122 3.85 -2.81 -5.80
N GLY A 123 3.17 -1.74 -6.18
CA GLY A 123 2.49 -1.62 -7.47
C GLY A 123 3.43 -1.09 -8.55
N LEU A 124 3.98 -2.00 -9.35
CA LEU A 124 4.77 -1.70 -10.55
C LEU A 124 4.22 -2.51 -11.71
N ASP A 125 3.80 -1.87 -12.77
CA ASP A 125 3.20 -2.53 -13.92
C ASP A 125 4.24 -2.73 -15.03
N GLY A 126 5.23 -3.56 -14.73
CA GLY A 126 6.44 -3.84 -15.50
C GLY A 126 7.70 -3.40 -14.77
N PHE A 127 8.83 -3.60 -15.43
CA PHE A 127 10.11 -3.04 -14.98
C PHE A 127 10.09 -1.50 -15.06
N PRO A 128 11.07 -0.81 -14.45
CA PRO A 128 11.07 0.65 -14.37
C PRO A 128 10.86 1.41 -15.67
N ASP A 129 11.36 0.84 -16.78
CA ASP A 129 11.29 1.41 -18.14
C ASP A 129 9.86 1.54 -18.69
N VAL A 130 8.89 0.76 -18.20
CA VAL A 130 7.50 0.76 -18.71
C VAL A 130 6.43 1.05 -17.65
N SER A 131 6.71 0.83 -16.35
CA SER A 131 5.68 0.96 -15.31
C SER A 131 5.04 2.36 -15.26
N HIS A 132 5.81 3.40 -15.52
CA HIS A 132 5.35 4.79 -15.56
C HIS A 132 4.34 5.09 -16.70
N ILE A 133 4.23 4.23 -17.71
CA ILE A 133 3.29 4.42 -18.82
C ILE A 133 1.84 4.44 -18.31
N TYR A 134 1.48 3.50 -17.44
CA TYR A 134 0.17 3.48 -16.79
C TYR A 134 0.14 4.33 -15.52
N ARG A 135 1.20 4.24 -14.71
CA ARG A 135 1.32 4.95 -13.44
C ARG A 135 2.01 6.29 -13.62
N THR A 136 1.38 7.15 -14.39
CA THR A 136 1.89 8.51 -14.67
C THR A 136 2.34 9.20 -13.38
N ASN A 137 3.51 9.83 -13.41
CA ASN A 137 4.23 10.45 -12.28
C ASN A 137 4.83 9.44 -11.27
N GLN A 138 4.93 8.15 -11.60
CA GLN A 138 5.65 7.19 -10.77
C GLN A 138 7.16 7.35 -10.97
N ASP A 139 7.90 7.42 -9.88
CA ASP A 139 9.34 7.17 -9.86
C ASP A 139 9.57 5.66 -9.78
N SER A 140 9.53 5.02 -10.95
CA SER A 140 9.55 3.56 -11.08
C SER A 140 10.89 2.97 -10.65
N GLU A 141 12.01 3.67 -10.94
CA GLU A 141 13.36 3.25 -10.55
C GLU A 141 13.49 3.19 -9.04
N PHE A 142 13.15 4.29 -8.37
CA PHE A 142 13.20 4.36 -6.92
C PHE A 142 12.31 3.30 -6.26
N LEU A 143 11.10 3.10 -6.78
CA LEU A 143 10.15 2.16 -6.18
C LEU A 143 10.58 0.70 -6.38
N PHE A 144 11.13 0.38 -7.56
CA PHE A 144 11.70 -0.93 -7.85
C PHE A 144 12.92 -1.23 -6.96
N ASP A 145 13.86 -0.30 -6.86
CA ASP A 145 15.02 -0.39 -5.96
C ASP A 145 14.59 -0.56 -4.49
N THR A 146 13.58 0.19 -4.06
CA THR A 146 12.99 0.06 -2.71
C THR A 146 12.41 -1.33 -2.48
N MET A 147 11.69 -1.89 -3.46
CA MET A 147 11.10 -3.22 -3.40
C MET A 147 12.19 -4.29 -3.23
N VAL A 148 13.25 -4.22 -4.05
CA VAL A 148 14.39 -5.14 -3.99
C VAL A 148 15.08 -5.08 -2.63
N LYS A 149 15.46 -3.89 -2.19
CA LYS A 149 16.13 -3.68 -0.91
C LYS A 149 15.30 -4.14 0.30
N LEU A 150 13.99 -3.93 0.29
CA LEU A 150 13.11 -4.45 1.34
C LEU A 150 13.13 -5.98 1.34
N LYS A 151 13.12 -6.62 0.17
CA LYS A 151 13.21 -8.07 0.06
C LYS A 151 14.54 -8.61 0.58
N GLU A 152 15.65 -7.97 0.25
CA GLU A 152 17.00 -8.30 0.75
C GLU A 152 17.10 -8.20 2.28
N LEU A 153 16.37 -7.29 2.90
CA LEU A 153 16.26 -7.20 4.36
C LEU A 153 15.31 -8.25 4.98
N GLY A 154 14.77 -9.17 4.18
CA GLY A 154 13.86 -10.22 4.66
C GLY A 154 12.43 -9.75 4.90
N ALA A 155 12.03 -8.58 4.41
CA ALA A 155 10.64 -8.13 4.51
C ALA A 155 9.69 -8.99 3.65
N ASN A 156 8.42 -9.04 4.07
CA ASN A 156 7.38 -9.67 3.26
C ASN A 156 6.98 -8.71 2.14
N VAL A 157 7.45 -8.97 0.93
CA VAL A 157 7.24 -8.12 -0.24
C VAL A 157 6.56 -8.91 -1.34
N GLU A 158 5.52 -8.33 -1.92
CA GLU A 158 4.78 -8.83 -3.09
C GLU A 158 4.81 -7.76 -4.18
N TRP A 159 5.22 -8.15 -5.38
CA TRP A 159 5.14 -7.31 -6.56
C TRP A 159 3.73 -7.41 -7.17
N GLN A 160 2.98 -6.32 -7.17
CA GLN A 160 1.69 -6.22 -7.86
C GLN A 160 1.91 -5.71 -9.28
N TYR A 161 1.50 -6.51 -10.24
CA TYR A 161 1.71 -6.28 -11.66
C TYR A 161 0.37 -6.39 -12.40
N ILE A 162 -0.07 -5.30 -13.03
CA ILE A 162 -1.22 -5.31 -13.93
C ILE A 162 -0.71 -5.50 -15.36
N ILE A 163 -1.25 -6.51 -16.07
CA ILE A 163 -0.84 -6.82 -17.43
C ILE A 163 -1.55 -5.90 -18.42
N PHE A 164 -0.74 -5.25 -19.25
CA PHE A 164 -1.16 -4.43 -20.39
C PHE A 164 -0.41 -4.86 -21.65
N SER A 165 -0.88 -4.48 -22.82
CA SER A 165 -0.21 -4.78 -24.09
C SER A 165 1.21 -4.23 -24.19
N PHE A 166 1.52 -3.15 -23.49
CA PHE A 166 2.86 -2.56 -23.49
C PHE A 166 3.86 -3.24 -22.53
N ASN A 167 3.39 -4.08 -21.60
CA ASN A 167 4.26 -4.74 -20.61
C ASN A 167 4.15 -6.28 -20.58
N GLU A 168 3.25 -6.87 -21.38
CA GLU A 168 3.03 -8.33 -21.39
C GLU A 168 4.30 -9.13 -21.76
N HIS A 169 5.17 -8.54 -22.57
CA HIS A 169 6.44 -9.16 -22.96
C HIS A 169 7.43 -9.29 -21.80
N GLN A 170 7.26 -8.56 -20.71
CA GLN A 170 8.14 -8.61 -19.52
C GLN A 170 7.68 -9.63 -18.45
N ILE A 171 6.54 -10.29 -18.61
CA ILE A 171 5.94 -11.15 -17.59
C ILE A 171 6.87 -12.30 -17.18
N GLU A 172 7.47 -12.98 -18.16
CA GLU A 172 8.33 -14.13 -17.86
C GLU A 172 9.61 -13.72 -17.15
N ASP A 173 10.16 -12.55 -17.46
CA ASP A 173 11.33 -12.02 -16.78
C ASP A 173 10.99 -11.54 -15.36
N ALA A 174 9.83 -10.90 -15.17
CA ALA A 174 9.32 -10.56 -13.85
C ALA A 174 9.12 -11.80 -12.96
N LYS A 175 8.56 -12.89 -13.52
CA LYS A 175 8.41 -14.16 -12.79
C LYS A 175 9.75 -14.80 -12.42
N LYS A 176 10.76 -14.72 -13.30
CA LYS A 176 12.13 -15.20 -13.00
C LYS A 176 12.77 -14.36 -11.89
N PHE A 177 12.57 -13.05 -11.93
CA PHE A 177 13.10 -12.13 -10.94
C PHE A 177 12.52 -12.38 -9.52
N CYS A 178 11.28 -12.82 -9.43
CA CYS A 178 10.60 -13.08 -8.15
C CYS A 178 10.94 -14.46 -7.51
N LYS A 179 11.73 -15.30 -8.18
CA LYS A 179 12.13 -16.63 -7.67
C LYS A 179 13.40 -16.56 -6.85
#